data_d33597beb65bc9ad7f47c12000e13f57
#
_entry.id   d33597beb65bc9ad7f47c12000e13f57
#
_cell.length_a   1.000
_cell.length_b   1.000
_cell.length_c   1.000
_cell.angle_alpha   90.00
_cell.angle_beta   90.00
_cell.angle_gamma   90.00
#
_symmetry.space_group_name_H-M   'P 1'
#
loop_
_entity.id
_entity.type
_entity.pdbx_description
1 polymer ?
#
loop_
_entity_poly.entity_id
_entity_poly.type
_entity_poly.pdbx_seq_one_letter_code
_entity_poly.pdbx_strand_id
1 'polypeptide(L)'
;MAFASRLGLDINLKSVISEKSELLNFLFNEELGIVIQVYSKDIDFVLNTLKKSNLHKYTYDIGSINKTDKLSFSLHKKELITANTKTLLENWHRVGFEIQSLRDNPETAKSEFEMDTDLDQLGLSPKINFSIPKKIDIRSSNPTLAILREQGVNGQNEMAAAFTEVGFDCIDVHMTDLISNRYKLSDFQGLVACGGFSYGDVLGAGGGWAKTIMYNENLSKQFYDFFHNEHVFSLGVCNGCQTLSNLSSLIPGTEGWPDFLKNSSEKFEARLVQVKVNDSPSIFFKGMAGSVIPVPVAHGEGRASFTDENIKNKKNSTISYVNDRGKETDLYPANPNGST
;
A
#
# COMPACT_ATOMS: atom_id res chain seq x y z
N MET A 1 11.22 19.99 0.11
CA MET A 1 10.07 20.76 0.65
C MET A 1 9.10 21.15 -0.45
N ALA A 2 9.46 21.98 -1.43
CA ALA A 2 8.57 22.44 -2.50
C ALA A 2 7.86 21.28 -3.22
N PHE A 3 8.58 20.23 -3.61
CA PHE A 3 8.00 19.06 -4.27
C PHE A 3 6.98 18.31 -3.40
N ALA A 4 7.28 18.14 -2.11
CA ALA A 4 6.38 17.43 -1.20
C ALA A 4 5.13 18.24 -0.81
N SER A 5 5.25 19.56 -0.71
CA SER A 5 4.14 20.43 -0.34
C SER A 5 3.34 20.97 -1.52
N ARG A 6 3.88 20.83 -2.74
CA ARG A 6 3.33 21.42 -3.97
C ARG A 6 3.19 22.94 -3.90
N LEU A 7 4.02 23.58 -3.08
CA LEU A 7 4.03 25.05 -2.88
C LEU A 7 5.37 25.62 -3.34
N GLY A 8 5.38 26.91 -3.67
CA GLY A 8 6.62 27.63 -3.97
C GLY A 8 7.37 28.03 -2.69
N LEU A 9 8.61 28.47 -2.87
CA LEU A 9 9.50 28.94 -1.81
C LEU A 9 10.16 30.26 -2.22
N ASP A 10 10.20 31.21 -1.30
CA ASP A 10 11.00 32.42 -1.41
C ASP A 10 12.20 32.32 -0.47
N ILE A 11 13.39 32.13 -1.05
CA ILE A 11 14.65 31.94 -0.33
C ILE A 11 15.47 33.25 -0.42
N ASN A 12 15.82 33.80 0.73
CA ASN A 12 16.67 34.98 0.84
C ASN A 12 18.02 34.60 1.44
N LEU A 13 19.05 34.71 0.63
CA LEU A 13 20.39 34.24 0.98
C LEU A 13 21.24 35.26 1.74
N LYS A 14 20.73 36.44 2.07
CA LYS A 14 21.50 37.53 2.73
C LYS A 14 22.18 37.16 4.05
N SER A 15 21.67 36.13 4.74
CA SER A 15 22.20 35.65 6.02
C SER A 15 23.28 34.59 5.87
N VAL A 16 23.49 34.06 4.66
CA VAL A 16 24.39 32.92 4.41
C VAL A 16 25.46 33.21 3.35
N ILE A 17 25.21 34.13 2.41
CA ILE A 17 26.21 34.59 1.43
C ILE A 17 26.19 36.11 1.33
N SER A 18 27.35 36.68 0.99
CA SER A 18 27.54 38.12 0.84
C SER A 18 27.49 38.58 -0.61
N GLU A 19 27.95 37.71 -1.53
CA GLU A 19 28.06 38.02 -2.96
C GLU A 19 27.46 36.93 -3.86
N LYS A 20 27.05 37.30 -5.05
CA LYS A 20 26.52 36.36 -6.05
C LYS A 20 27.51 35.27 -6.43
N SER A 21 28.80 35.57 -6.42
CA SER A 21 29.87 34.62 -6.71
C SER A 21 29.88 33.41 -5.79
N GLU A 22 29.38 33.53 -4.56
CA GLU A 22 29.29 32.46 -3.56
C GLU A 22 28.10 31.54 -3.77
N LEU A 23 27.15 31.90 -4.66
CA LEU A 23 25.87 31.21 -4.80
C LEU A 23 26.02 29.72 -5.12
N LEU A 24 26.83 29.36 -6.12
CA LEU A 24 27.00 27.98 -6.53
C LEU A 24 27.70 27.15 -5.44
N ASN A 25 28.70 27.70 -4.79
CA ASN A 25 29.38 27.06 -3.69
C ASN A 25 28.41 26.80 -2.53
N PHE A 26 27.56 27.75 -2.19
CA PHE A 26 26.58 27.59 -1.12
C PHE A 26 25.49 26.57 -1.47
N LEU A 27 24.95 26.60 -2.70
CA LEU A 27 23.85 25.72 -3.09
C LEU A 27 24.28 24.26 -3.32
N PHE A 28 25.54 24.04 -3.68
CA PHE A 28 26.06 22.71 -4.08
C PHE A 28 27.28 22.26 -3.25
N ASN A 29 27.53 22.87 -2.08
CA ASN A 29 28.49 22.30 -1.14
C ASN A 29 27.94 21.01 -0.53
N GLU A 30 28.83 20.13 -0.14
CA GLU A 30 28.46 18.86 0.52
C GLU A 30 28.63 18.95 2.04
N GLU A 31 28.56 20.15 2.62
CA GLU A 31 28.58 20.35 4.06
C GLU A 31 27.29 19.81 4.71
N LEU A 32 27.44 19.24 5.89
CA LEU A 32 26.30 18.77 6.67
C LEU A 32 25.38 19.93 7.04
N GLY A 33 24.14 19.85 6.62
CA GLY A 33 23.13 20.86 6.90
C GLY A 33 21.72 20.26 6.92
N ILE A 34 20.81 20.94 7.61
CA ILE A 34 19.40 20.56 7.69
C ILE A 34 18.56 21.80 7.40
N VAL A 35 17.65 21.70 6.47
CA VAL A 35 16.61 22.72 6.25
C VAL A 35 15.31 22.22 6.85
N ILE A 36 14.75 23.01 7.77
CA ILE A 36 13.49 22.70 8.43
C ILE A 36 12.44 23.79 8.14
N GLN A 37 11.19 23.39 8.09
CA GLN A 37 10.07 24.29 8.03
C GLN A 37 9.42 24.37 9.41
N VAL A 38 9.21 25.59 9.90
CA VAL A 38 8.67 25.86 11.23
C VAL A 38 7.46 26.79 11.11
N TYR A 39 6.41 26.53 11.88
CA TYR A 39 5.31 27.50 11.98
C TYR A 39 5.80 28.79 12.62
N SER A 40 5.31 29.93 12.12
CA SER A 40 5.72 31.25 12.64
C SER A 40 5.55 31.38 14.15
N LYS A 41 4.54 30.74 14.73
CA LYS A 41 4.29 30.73 16.18
C LYS A 41 5.32 29.95 17.01
N ASP A 42 6.06 29.05 16.38
CA ASP A 42 7.01 28.11 17.02
C ASP A 42 8.47 28.52 16.80
N ILE A 43 8.73 29.60 16.06
CA ILE A 43 10.10 30.09 15.73
C ILE A 43 10.91 30.31 17.00
N ASP A 44 10.38 31.05 17.98
CA ASP A 44 11.10 31.37 19.22
C ASP A 44 11.42 30.11 20.02
N PHE A 45 10.53 29.14 20.07
CA PHE A 45 10.75 27.85 20.73
C PHE A 45 11.91 27.10 20.07
N VAL A 46 11.92 27.02 18.74
CA VAL A 46 12.97 26.32 17.98
C VAL A 46 14.32 27.03 18.17
N LEU A 47 14.38 28.35 18.02
CA LEU A 47 15.61 29.11 18.20
C LEU A 47 16.17 28.98 19.62
N ASN A 48 15.33 29.03 20.65
CA ASN A 48 15.76 28.81 22.03
C ASN A 48 16.26 27.41 22.28
N THR A 49 15.67 26.39 21.65
CA THR A 49 16.13 25.01 21.74
C THR A 49 17.51 24.84 21.10
N LEU A 50 17.70 25.38 19.89
CA LEU A 50 18.98 25.36 19.19
C LEU A 50 20.07 26.15 19.95
N LYS A 51 19.70 27.22 20.62
CA LYS A 51 20.62 28.00 21.49
C LYS A 51 21.09 27.17 22.67
N LYS A 52 20.22 26.38 23.32
CA LYS A 52 20.65 25.48 24.43
C LYS A 52 21.66 24.43 23.98
N SER A 53 21.57 24.02 22.69
CA SER A 53 22.49 23.07 22.08
C SER A 53 23.71 23.72 21.41
N ASN A 54 23.96 25.03 21.60
CA ASN A 54 25.02 25.81 20.97
C ASN A 54 25.00 25.83 19.43
N LEU A 55 23.86 25.53 18.81
CA LEU A 55 23.68 25.50 17.35
C LEU A 55 23.22 26.82 16.76
N HIS A 56 22.87 27.81 17.57
CA HIS A 56 22.35 29.10 17.12
C HIS A 56 23.30 29.85 16.18
N LYS A 57 24.61 29.62 16.30
CA LYS A 57 25.63 30.23 15.45
C LYS A 57 25.58 29.74 14.00
N TYR A 58 24.98 28.58 13.78
CA TYR A 58 24.88 27.91 12.50
C TYR A 58 23.41 27.83 12.01
N THR A 59 22.52 28.61 12.65
CA THR A 59 21.09 28.61 12.34
C THR A 59 20.73 29.91 11.67
N TYR A 60 20.11 29.82 10.51
CA TYR A 60 19.73 30.95 9.66
C TYR A 60 18.27 30.85 9.25
N ASP A 61 17.56 31.97 9.32
CA ASP A 61 16.28 32.13 8.65
C ASP A 61 16.59 32.47 7.19
N ILE A 62 16.22 31.55 6.29
CA ILE A 62 16.53 31.67 4.87
C ILE A 62 15.30 31.92 4.01
N GLY A 63 14.09 31.93 4.55
CA GLY A 63 12.91 32.24 3.72
C GLY A 63 11.59 31.69 4.21
N SER A 64 10.64 31.70 3.32
CA SER A 64 9.25 31.30 3.58
C SER A 64 8.63 30.57 2.41
N ILE A 65 7.58 29.81 2.70
CA ILE A 65 6.71 29.24 1.66
C ILE A 65 5.85 30.35 1.02
N ASN A 66 5.55 30.18 -0.25
CA ASN A 66 4.57 31.01 -0.94
C ASN A 66 3.49 30.12 -1.58
N LYS A 67 2.36 30.73 -1.96
CA LYS A 67 1.22 30.03 -2.58
C LYS A 67 1.32 30.01 -4.12
N THR A 68 2.46 30.40 -4.65
CA THR A 68 2.71 30.32 -6.09
C THR A 68 3.42 29.01 -6.42
N ASP A 69 3.55 28.69 -7.68
CA ASP A 69 4.30 27.56 -8.19
C ASP A 69 5.78 27.90 -8.44
N LYS A 70 6.31 28.95 -7.80
CA LYS A 70 7.68 29.45 -8.05
C LYS A 70 8.60 29.20 -6.87
N LEU A 71 9.78 28.72 -7.20
CA LEU A 71 10.93 28.67 -6.32
C LEU A 71 11.86 29.84 -6.68
N SER A 72 12.08 30.78 -5.77
CA SER A 72 12.94 31.94 -6.00
C SER A 72 14.09 32.03 -4.99
N PHE A 73 15.28 32.37 -5.47
CA PHE A 73 16.43 32.70 -4.67
C PHE A 73 16.80 34.15 -4.88
N SER A 74 16.94 34.89 -3.79
CA SER A 74 17.28 36.31 -3.81
C SER A 74 18.44 36.65 -2.90
N LEU A 75 19.20 37.70 -3.27
CA LEU A 75 20.24 38.30 -2.45
C LEU A 75 20.04 39.82 -2.44
N HIS A 76 19.98 40.45 -1.26
CA HIS A 76 19.76 41.89 -1.12
C HIS A 76 18.57 42.44 -1.96
N LYS A 77 17.45 41.70 -1.94
CA LYS A 77 16.23 41.99 -2.73
C LYS A 77 16.39 41.86 -4.27
N LYS A 78 17.53 41.40 -4.75
CA LYS A 78 17.72 41.10 -6.15
C LYS A 78 17.50 39.61 -6.37
N GLU A 79 16.59 39.28 -7.27
CA GLU A 79 16.37 37.90 -7.70
C GLU A 79 17.59 37.37 -8.45
N LEU A 80 18.06 36.18 -8.05
CA LEU A 80 19.22 35.51 -8.66
C LEU A 80 18.78 34.34 -9.54
N ILE A 81 17.83 33.55 -9.05
CA ILE A 81 17.29 32.39 -9.72
C ILE A 81 15.80 32.35 -9.43
N THR A 82 15.00 32.10 -10.44
CA THR A 82 13.59 31.76 -10.33
C THR A 82 13.28 30.61 -11.25
N ALA A 83 12.57 29.62 -10.74
CA ALA A 83 12.12 28.47 -11.51
C ALA A 83 10.70 28.08 -11.11
N ASN A 84 9.97 27.55 -12.07
CA ASN A 84 8.65 26.98 -11.82
C ASN A 84 8.80 25.63 -11.14
N THR A 85 8.09 25.39 -10.03
CA THR A 85 8.16 24.16 -9.24
C THR A 85 7.77 22.93 -10.06
N LYS A 86 6.75 23.06 -10.94
CA LYS A 86 6.34 21.99 -11.85
C LYS A 86 7.48 21.57 -12.78
N THR A 87 8.11 22.54 -13.44
CA THR A 87 9.23 22.27 -14.34
C THR A 87 10.41 21.59 -13.64
N LEU A 88 10.72 22.02 -12.41
CA LEU A 88 11.77 21.37 -11.62
C LEU A 88 11.39 19.93 -11.23
N LEU A 89 10.13 19.71 -10.87
CA LEU A 89 9.60 18.40 -10.51
C LEU A 89 9.60 17.46 -11.73
N GLU A 90 9.18 17.94 -12.90
CA GLU A 90 9.25 17.18 -14.15
C GLU A 90 10.70 16.80 -14.50
N ASN A 91 11.64 17.72 -14.36
CA ASN A 91 13.05 17.43 -14.58
C ASN A 91 13.61 16.42 -13.60
N TRP A 92 13.18 16.46 -12.33
CA TRP A 92 13.57 15.51 -11.31
C TRP A 92 13.09 14.09 -11.63
N HIS A 93 11.84 13.94 -12.05
CA HIS A 93 11.25 12.63 -12.37
C HIS A 93 11.62 12.11 -13.75
N ARG A 94 12.06 12.97 -14.68
CA ARG A 94 12.28 12.63 -16.10
C ARG A 94 13.18 11.42 -16.32
N VAL A 95 14.34 11.38 -15.68
CA VAL A 95 15.29 10.27 -15.87
C VAL A 95 14.67 8.93 -15.42
N GLY A 96 13.97 8.91 -14.29
CA GLY A 96 13.26 7.74 -13.82
C GLY A 96 12.17 7.31 -14.81
N PHE A 97 11.38 8.25 -15.30
CA PHE A 97 10.35 8.01 -16.31
C PHE A 97 10.91 7.42 -17.61
N GLU A 98 11.98 7.99 -18.18
CA GLU A 98 12.59 7.47 -19.40
C GLU A 98 13.10 6.03 -19.23
N ILE A 99 13.74 5.72 -18.08
CA ILE A 99 14.20 4.37 -17.76
C ILE A 99 13.01 3.41 -17.61
N GLN A 100 11.97 3.81 -16.89
CA GLN A 100 10.77 2.99 -16.69
C GLN A 100 10.06 2.73 -18.02
N SER A 101 9.95 3.73 -18.89
CA SER A 101 9.32 3.59 -20.21
C SER A 101 10.03 2.60 -21.12
N LEU A 102 11.34 2.39 -20.94
CA LEU A 102 12.13 1.39 -21.67
C LEU A 102 12.06 -0.01 -21.08
N ARG A 103 11.85 -0.12 -19.77
CA ARG A 103 11.91 -1.39 -19.02
C ARG A 103 10.54 -1.99 -18.76
N ASP A 104 9.57 -1.15 -18.40
CA ASP A 104 8.24 -1.52 -17.93
C ASP A 104 7.19 -1.18 -19.02
N ASN A 105 5.90 -1.30 -18.72
CA ASN A 105 4.86 -0.85 -19.62
C ASN A 105 4.90 0.70 -19.78
N PRO A 106 5.10 1.23 -20.98
CA PRO A 106 5.31 2.69 -21.19
C PRO A 106 4.07 3.53 -20.88
N GLU A 107 2.87 2.98 -21.03
CA GLU A 107 1.60 3.67 -20.74
C GLU A 107 1.46 3.90 -19.21
N THR A 108 1.76 2.88 -18.42
CA THR A 108 1.73 3.01 -16.96
C THR A 108 2.85 3.90 -16.45
N ALA A 109 4.06 3.83 -17.04
CA ALA A 109 5.16 4.73 -16.71
C ALA A 109 4.79 6.19 -16.98
N LYS A 110 4.11 6.48 -18.11
CA LYS A 110 3.60 7.81 -18.44
C LYS A 110 2.55 8.29 -17.44
N SER A 111 1.58 7.45 -17.11
CA SER A 111 0.52 7.77 -16.14
C SER A 111 1.10 8.10 -14.75
N GLU A 112 2.12 7.36 -14.31
CA GLU A 112 2.83 7.62 -13.05
C GLU A 112 3.55 8.99 -13.11
N PHE A 113 4.28 9.26 -14.19
CA PHE A 113 4.97 10.53 -14.37
C PHE A 113 4.01 11.72 -14.36
N GLU A 114 2.86 11.61 -15.05
CA GLU A 114 1.84 12.65 -15.08
C GLU A 114 1.24 12.90 -13.69
N MET A 115 0.98 11.84 -12.92
CA MET A 115 0.47 11.96 -11.56
C MET A 115 1.53 12.55 -10.61
N ASP A 116 2.77 12.09 -10.68
CA ASP A 116 3.84 12.55 -9.80
C ASP A 116 4.19 14.03 -10.00
N THR A 117 4.00 14.52 -11.24
CA THR A 117 4.27 15.91 -11.61
C THR A 117 3.03 16.83 -11.55
N ASP A 118 1.86 16.30 -11.21
CA ASP A 118 0.65 17.09 -10.98
C ASP A 118 0.73 17.82 -9.63
N LEU A 119 0.69 19.16 -9.68
CA LEU A 119 0.75 20.00 -8.48
C LEU A 119 -0.55 19.98 -7.66
N ASP A 120 -1.67 19.54 -8.25
CA ASP A 120 -2.98 19.47 -7.60
C ASP A 120 -3.21 18.14 -6.84
N GLN A 121 -2.21 17.25 -6.85
CA GLN A 121 -2.25 15.99 -6.11
C GLN A 121 -2.27 16.23 -4.60
N LEU A 122 -3.26 15.66 -3.94
CA LEU A 122 -3.42 15.75 -2.48
C LEU A 122 -2.62 14.68 -1.73
N GLY A 123 -2.12 13.66 -2.45
CA GLY A 123 -1.47 12.51 -1.85
C GLY A 123 -2.47 11.59 -1.13
N LEU A 124 -1.97 10.86 -0.13
CA LEU A 124 -2.82 9.98 0.66
C LEU A 124 -3.74 10.78 1.57
N SER A 125 -5.05 10.55 1.44
CA SER A 125 -6.10 11.26 2.18
C SER A 125 -7.03 10.27 2.88
N PRO A 126 -6.56 9.55 3.93
CA PRO A 126 -7.36 8.55 4.61
C PRO A 126 -8.55 9.18 5.32
N LYS A 127 -9.69 8.48 5.26
CA LYS A 127 -10.91 8.86 5.95
C LYS A 127 -11.47 7.63 6.64
N ILE A 128 -11.36 7.58 7.96
CA ILE A 128 -11.82 6.46 8.77
C ILE A 128 -13.13 6.85 9.45
N ASN A 129 -14.16 6.04 9.29
CA ASN A 129 -15.48 6.24 9.84
C ASN A 129 -15.88 5.18 10.90
N PHE A 130 -14.93 4.35 11.30
CA PHE A 130 -15.10 3.36 12.37
C PHE A 130 -14.10 3.62 13.50
N SER A 131 -14.39 3.07 14.66
CA SER A 131 -13.45 3.02 15.80
C SER A 131 -12.91 1.61 15.96
N ILE A 132 -11.62 1.51 16.28
CA ILE A 132 -11.01 0.22 16.63
C ILE A 132 -11.70 -0.26 17.90
N PRO A 133 -12.35 -1.46 17.89
CA PRO A 133 -13.00 -1.97 19.10
C PRO A 133 -11.96 -2.18 20.20
N LYS A 134 -12.36 -1.91 21.44
CA LYS A 134 -11.57 -2.33 22.59
C LYS A 134 -11.47 -3.85 22.58
N LYS A 135 -10.34 -4.39 23.08
CA LYS A 135 -10.10 -5.83 23.18
C LYS A 135 -11.35 -6.56 23.65
N ILE A 136 -11.82 -7.50 22.85
CA ILE A 136 -12.98 -8.32 23.20
C ILE A 136 -12.47 -9.38 24.18
N ASP A 137 -13.02 -9.41 25.38
CA ASP A 137 -12.74 -10.44 26.37
C ASP A 137 -13.60 -11.66 26.02
N ILE A 138 -13.01 -12.67 25.37
CA ILE A 138 -13.70 -13.91 25.00
C ILE A 138 -13.75 -14.78 26.25
N ARG A 139 -14.93 -14.90 26.84
CA ARG A 139 -15.11 -15.40 28.20
C ARG A 139 -15.14 -16.94 28.40
N SER A 140 -15.19 -17.75 27.33
CA SER A 140 -15.40 -19.19 27.52
C SER A 140 -14.35 -20.10 26.89
N SER A 141 -13.85 -19.83 25.73
CA SER A 141 -12.73 -20.48 25.05
C SER A 141 -12.33 -19.68 23.84
N ASN A 142 -11.05 -19.61 23.56
CA ASN A 142 -10.58 -18.99 22.34
C ASN A 142 -10.93 -19.91 21.15
N PRO A 143 -11.48 -19.37 20.05
CA PRO A 143 -11.67 -20.16 18.84
C PRO A 143 -10.32 -20.51 18.22
N THR A 144 -10.19 -21.74 17.70
CA THR A 144 -8.96 -22.21 17.07
C THR A 144 -8.91 -21.80 15.60
N LEU A 145 -7.75 -21.34 15.15
CA LEU A 145 -7.50 -20.85 13.81
C LEU A 145 -6.34 -21.59 13.15
N ALA A 146 -6.56 -22.18 11.98
CA ALA A 146 -5.49 -22.72 11.15
C ALA A 146 -4.81 -21.60 10.35
N ILE A 147 -3.53 -21.34 10.63
CA ILE A 147 -2.68 -20.52 9.77
C ILE A 147 -2.01 -21.45 8.76
N LEU A 148 -2.55 -21.48 7.56
CA LEU A 148 -2.07 -22.39 6.52
C LEU A 148 -0.73 -21.95 5.97
N ARG A 149 0.14 -22.94 5.79
CA ARG A 149 1.47 -22.74 5.25
C ARG A 149 1.82 -23.79 4.20
N GLU A 150 2.50 -23.34 3.16
CA GLU A 150 3.14 -24.17 2.12
C GLU A 150 4.51 -23.58 1.80
N GLN A 151 5.36 -24.30 1.08
CA GLN A 151 6.65 -23.79 0.65
C GLN A 151 6.49 -22.49 -0.16
N GLY A 152 7.30 -21.48 0.16
CA GLY A 152 7.23 -20.15 -0.46
C GLY A 152 6.22 -19.20 0.18
N VAL A 153 5.39 -19.67 1.11
CA VAL A 153 4.51 -18.81 1.92
C VAL A 153 5.33 -18.10 2.99
N ASN A 154 4.98 -16.83 3.26
CA ASN A 154 5.54 -16.05 4.36
C ASN A 154 4.46 -15.20 5.04
N GLY A 155 4.80 -14.53 6.15
CA GLY A 155 3.85 -13.73 6.90
C GLY A 155 2.95 -14.53 7.85
N GLN A 156 3.18 -15.83 8.02
CA GLN A 156 2.40 -16.67 8.93
C GLN A 156 2.54 -16.25 10.39
N ASN A 157 3.71 -15.79 10.80
CA ASN A 157 3.94 -15.35 12.19
C ASN A 157 3.19 -14.04 12.48
N GLU A 158 3.25 -13.09 11.55
CA GLU A 158 2.53 -11.81 11.63
C GLU A 158 1.02 -12.03 11.61
N MET A 159 0.54 -12.95 10.79
CA MET A 159 -0.87 -13.31 10.74
C MET A 159 -1.32 -13.97 12.05
N ALA A 160 -0.55 -14.92 12.57
CA ALA A 160 -0.83 -15.55 13.87
C ALA A 160 -0.82 -14.51 15.00
N ALA A 161 0.13 -13.57 15.00
CA ALA A 161 0.19 -12.50 15.98
C ALA A 161 -1.06 -11.62 15.94
N ALA A 162 -1.50 -11.20 14.74
CA ALA A 162 -2.68 -10.36 14.57
C ALA A 162 -3.97 -11.05 15.09
N PHE A 163 -4.15 -12.32 14.79
CA PHE A 163 -5.32 -13.06 15.27
C PHE A 163 -5.23 -13.40 16.77
N THR A 164 -4.03 -13.69 17.29
CA THR A 164 -3.83 -13.92 18.72
C THR A 164 -4.13 -12.66 19.54
N GLU A 165 -3.77 -11.47 19.01
CA GLU A 165 -4.07 -10.20 19.68
C GLU A 165 -5.57 -9.96 19.87
N VAL A 166 -6.40 -10.47 18.96
CA VAL A 166 -7.86 -10.38 19.05
C VAL A 166 -8.52 -11.62 19.68
N GLY A 167 -7.74 -12.58 20.19
CA GLY A 167 -8.23 -13.66 21.05
C GLY A 167 -8.43 -15.00 20.39
N PHE A 168 -7.77 -15.30 19.27
CA PHE A 168 -7.75 -16.63 18.66
C PHE A 168 -6.56 -17.45 19.15
N ASP A 169 -6.76 -18.76 19.27
CA ASP A 169 -5.68 -19.74 19.43
C ASP A 169 -5.20 -20.18 18.04
N CYS A 170 -4.08 -19.59 17.59
CA CYS A 170 -3.54 -19.81 16.27
C CYS A 170 -2.61 -21.01 16.21
N ILE A 171 -2.83 -21.89 15.25
CA ILE A 171 -2.00 -23.09 15.02
C ILE A 171 -1.39 -22.98 13.61
N ASP A 172 -0.06 -23.05 13.54
CA ASP A 172 0.68 -23.14 12.26
C ASP A 172 0.44 -24.54 11.67
N VAL A 173 -0.23 -24.59 10.53
CA VAL A 173 -0.62 -25.83 9.84
C VAL A 173 0.02 -25.87 8.46
N HIS A 174 1.06 -26.70 8.33
CA HIS A 174 1.64 -26.95 7.00
C HIS A 174 0.76 -27.94 6.23
N MET A 175 0.72 -27.80 4.89
CA MET A 175 -0.11 -28.69 4.06
C MET A 175 0.22 -30.18 4.27
N THR A 176 1.47 -30.54 4.58
CA THR A 176 1.86 -31.91 4.92
C THR A 176 1.19 -32.43 6.20
N ASP A 177 0.83 -31.55 7.15
CA ASP A 177 0.10 -31.93 8.35
C ASP A 177 -1.32 -32.36 8.04
N LEU A 178 -1.97 -31.68 7.07
CA LEU A 178 -3.30 -32.07 6.57
C LEU A 178 -3.23 -33.36 5.74
N ILE A 179 -2.20 -33.51 4.89
CA ILE A 179 -1.99 -34.71 4.08
C ILE A 179 -1.80 -35.92 4.96
N SER A 180 -1.00 -35.81 6.02
CA SER A 180 -0.72 -36.89 6.96
C SER A 180 -1.83 -37.12 8.02
N ASN A 181 -2.90 -36.31 8.00
CA ASN A 181 -3.97 -36.29 9.00
C ASN A 181 -3.47 -36.03 10.45
N ARG A 182 -2.35 -35.32 10.62
CA ARG A 182 -1.91 -34.81 11.90
C ARG A 182 -2.89 -33.77 12.45
N TYR A 183 -3.40 -32.91 11.56
CA TYR A 183 -4.51 -32.01 11.77
C TYR A 183 -5.61 -32.27 10.74
N LYS A 184 -6.84 -31.92 11.09
CA LYS A 184 -7.97 -31.90 10.16
C LYS A 184 -8.59 -30.52 10.16
N LEU A 185 -9.08 -30.04 9.02
CA LEU A 185 -9.73 -28.73 8.95
C LEU A 185 -10.98 -28.63 9.83
N SER A 186 -11.64 -29.76 10.13
CA SER A 186 -12.74 -29.83 11.06
C SER A 186 -12.40 -29.45 12.51
N ASP A 187 -11.11 -29.39 12.86
CA ASP A 187 -10.66 -29.04 14.20
C ASP A 187 -10.62 -27.51 14.43
N PHE A 188 -10.87 -26.72 13.39
CA PHE A 188 -10.71 -25.27 13.38
C PHE A 188 -12.02 -24.53 13.09
N GLN A 189 -12.18 -23.35 13.71
CA GLN A 189 -13.28 -22.41 13.46
C GLN A 189 -12.92 -21.40 12.38
N GLY A 190 -11.67 -21.30 12.00
CA GLY A 190 -11.21 -20.42 10.95
C GLY A 190 -9.98 -20.96 10.23
N LEU A 191 -9.81 -20.51 9.00
CA LEU A 191 -8.70 -20.85 8.13
C LEU A 191 -8.15 -19.58 7.52
N VAL A 192 -6.83 -19.37 7.60
CA VAL A 192 -6.15 -18.25 6.95
C VAL A 192 -5.05 -18.76 6.03
N ALA A 193 -5.17 -18.41 4.75
CA ALA A 193 -4.14 -18.63 3.74
C ALA A 193 -3.31 -17.35 3.60
N CYS A 194 -2.02 -17.44 3.96
CA CYS A 194 -1.11 -16.30 3.98
C CYS A 194 -0.54 -15.96 2.60
N GLY A 195 0.15 -14.81 2.53
CA GLY A 195 0.87 -14.35 1.36
C GLY A 195 2.19 -15.08 1.12
N GLY A 196 2.85 -14.72 0.05
CA GLY A 196 4.13 -15.29 -0.38
C GLY A 196 4.12 -15.67 -1.86
N PHE A 197 4.90 -16.67 -2.20
CA PHE A 197 5.05 -17.22 -3.56
C PHE A 197 5.01 -18.75 -3.49
N SER A 198 3.83 -19.31 -3.21
CA SER A 198 3.69 -20.76 -3.06
C SER A 198 4.13 -21.50 -4.33
N TYR A 199 5.04 -22.47 -4.18
CA TYR A 199 5.68 -23.19 -5.30
C TYR A 199 6.37 -22.26 -6.31
N GLY A 200 6.85 -21.05 -5.88
CA GLY A 200 7.47 -20.08 -6.75
C GLY A 200 6.55 -19.48 -7.81
N ASP A 201 5.24 -19.63 -7.66
CA ASP A 201 4.19 -19.23 -8.62
C ASP A 201 4.38 -19.79 -10.04
N VAL A 202 5.05 -20.93 -10.19
CA VAL A 202 5.39 -21.54 -11.49
C VAL A 202 4.13 -21.85 -12.33
N LEU A 203 3.01 -22.14 -11.68
CA LEU A 203 1.72 -22.43 -12.32
C LEU A 203 0.74 -21.26 -12.25
N GLY A 204 1.25 -20.04 -12.10
CA GLY A 204 0.50 -18.84 -11.75
C GLY A 204 0.37 -18.67 -10.23
N ALA A 205 0.13 -17.43 -9.81
CA ALA A 205 0.08 -17.09 -8.39
C ALA A 205 -1.01 -17.88 -7.65
N GLY A 206 -0.61 -18.58 -6.59
CA GLY A 206 -1.48 -19.49 -5.82
C GLY A 206 -1.87 -20.79 -6.55
N GLY A 207 -1.53 -20.92 -7.84
CA GLY A 207 -1.98 -22.04 -8.68
C GLY A 207 -1.42 -23.39 -8.24
N GLY A 208 -0.14 -23.45 -7.85
CA GLY A 208 0.49 -24.68 -7.34
C GLY A 208 -0.17 -25.17 -6.05
N TRP A 209 -0.41 -24.26 -5.12
CA TRP A 209 -1.06 -24.58 -3.85
C TRP A 209 -2.51 -25.06 -4.05
N ALA A 210 -3.30 -24.35 -4.85
CA ALA A 210 -4.67 -24.77 -5.17
C ALA A 210 -4.71 -26.17 -5.84
N LYS A 211 -3.81 -26.45 -6.78
CA LYS A 211 -3.72 -27.77 -7.45
C LYS A 211 -3.34 -28.89 -6.48
N THR A 212 -2.45 -28.63 -5.51
CA THR A 212 -2.14 -29.60 -4.45
C THR A 212 -3.39 -29.97 -3.68
N ILE A 213 -4.28 -29.02 -3.41
CA ILE A 213 -5.55 -29.25 -2.71
C ILE A 213 -6.53 -30.00 -3.62
N MET A 214 -6.77 -29.51 -4.83
CA MET A 214 -7.80 -30.06 -5.74
C MET A 214 -7.50 -31.49 -6.20
N TYR A 215 -6.24 -31.82 -6.45
CA TYR A 215 -5.84 -33.13 -6.97
C TYR A 215 -5.45 -34.16 -5.89
N ASN A 216 -5.62 -33.82 -4.62
CA ASN A 216 -5.53 -34.76 -3.51
C ASN A 216 -6.93 -35.00 -2.94
N GLU A 217 -7.46 -36.20 -3.10
CA GLU A 217 -8.85 -36.53 -2.70
C GLU A 217 -9.14 -36.23 -1.22
N ASN A 218 -8.20 -36.54 -0.33
CA ASN A 218 -8.37 -36.25 1.11
C ASN A 218 -8.41 -34.74 1.39
N LEU A 219 -7.50 -33.98 0.79
CA LEU A 219 -7.48 -32.51 0.94
C LEU A 219 -8.71 -31.89 0.30
N SER A 220 -9.03 -32.23 -0.93
CA SER A 220 -10.20 -31.69 -1.63
C SER A 220 -11.48 -31.90 -0.81
N LYS A 221 -11.64 -33.09 -0.22
CA LYS A 221 -12.78 -33.36 0.66
C LYS A 221 -12.74 -32.50 1.94
N GLN A 222 -11.60 -32.39 2.64
CA GLN A 222 -11.49 -31.59 3.84
C GLN A 222 -11.80 -30.11 3.58
N PHE A 223 -11.29 -29.54 2.49
CA PHE A 223 -11.56 -28.14 2.10
C PHE A 223 -13.01 -27.94 1.68
N TYR A 224 -13.57 -28.87 0.91
CA TYR A 224 -14.99 -28.83 0.57
C TYR A 224 -15.87 -28.84 1.81
N ASP A 225 -15.69 -29.83 2.72
CA ASP A 225 -16.47 -29.95 3.94
C ASP A 225 -16.31 -28.69 4.84
N PHE A 226 -15.11 -28.12 4.91
CA PHE A 226 -14.84 -26.89 5.64
C PHE A 226 -15.60 -25.70 5.07
N PHE A 227 -15.47 -25.43 3.78
CA PHE A 227 -16.13 -24.27 3.14
C PHE A 227 -17.66 -24.36 3.13
N HIS A 228 -18.24 -25.58 3.27
CA HIS A 228 -19.68 -25.77 3.35
C HIS A 228 -20.21 -25.77 4.80
N ASN A 229 -19.37 -25.51 5.77
CA ASN A 229 -19.76 -25.35 7.18
C ASN A 229 -20.07 -23.87 7.47
N GLU A 230 -21.32 -23.55 7.81
CA GLU A 230 -21.77 -22.17 8.09
C GLU A 230 -21.18 -21.57 9.39
N HIS A 231 -20.52 -22.37 10.23
CA HIS A 231 -19.95 -21.93 11.50
C HIS A 231 -18.45 -21.60 11.46
N VAL A 232 -17.86 -21.59 10.27
CA VAL A 232 -16.45 -21.30 10.09
C VAL A 232 -16.26 -20.09 9.15
N PHE A 233 -15.04 -19.57 9.13
CA PHE A 233 -14.66 -18.52 8.19
C PHE A 233 -13.32 -18.81 7.54
N SER A 234 -13.07 -18.15 6.41
CA SER A 234 -11.78 -18.19 5.72
C SER A 234 -11.31 -16.79 5.34
N LEU A 235 -10.00 -16.59 5.34
CA LEU A 235 -9.34 -15.38 4.88
C LEU A 235 -8.16 -15.76 3.98
N GLY A 236 -8.10 -15.21 2.78
CA GLY A 236 -6.93 -15.28 1.91
C GLY A 236 -6.29 -13.91 1.76
N VAL A 237 -4.98 -13.83 1.94
CA VAL A 237 -4.21 -12.60 1.79
C VAL A 237 -3.14 -12.80 0.73
N CYS A 238 -3.05 -11.89 -0.27
CA CYS A 238 -2.06 -11.94 -1.33
C CYS A 238 -2.06 -13.32 -2.04
N ASN A 239 -0.99 -14.10 -1.98
CA ASN A 239 -0.92 -15.45 -2.56
C ASN A 239 -2.01 -16.39 -2.02
N GLY A 240 -2.40 -16.25 -0.76
CA GLY A 240 -3.54 -16.96 -0.18
C GLY A 240 -4.88 -16.55 -0.80
N CYS A 241 -5.08 -15.28 -1.13
CA CYS A 241 -6.27 -14.81 -1.85
C CYS A 241 -6.33 -15.42 -3.26
N GLN A 242 -5.20 -15.43 -3.98
CA GLN A 242 -5.08 -16.07 -5.29
C GLN A 242 -5.34 -17.58 -5.21
N THR A 243 -4.85 -18.23 -4.15
CA THR A 243 -5.13 -19.65 -3.89
C THR A 243 -6.62 -19.90 -3.68
N LEU A 244 -7.30 -19.11 -2.85
CA LEU A 244 -8.75 -19.25 -2.63
C LEU A 244 -9.54 -18.99 -3.91
N SER A 245 -9.14 -18.00 -4.73
CA SER A 245 -9.76 -17.77 -6.04
C SER A 245 -9.64 -19.00 -6.96
N ASN A 246 -8.47 -19.62 -7.01
CA ASN A 246 -8.26 -20.87 -7.76
C ASN A 246 -9.06 -22.07 -7.19
N LEU A 247 -9.52 -21.99 -5.94
CA LEU A 247 -10.37 -23.00 -5.27
C LEU A 247 -11.85 -22.67 -5.34
N SER A 248 -12.28 -21.69 -6.15
CA SER A 248 -13.67 -21.24 -6.24
C SER A 248 -14.69 -22.38 -6.44
N SER A 249 -14.32 -23.43 -7.15
CA SER A 249 -15.16 -24.62 -7.34
C SER A 249 -15.47 -25.39 -6.05
N LEU A 250 -14.69 -25.21 -4.98
CA LEU A 250 -14.90 -25.83 -3.67
C LEU A 250 -15.62 -24.90 -2.68
N ILE A 251 -15.73 -23.59 -3.00
CA ILE A 251 -16.27 -22.56 -2.10
C ILE A 251 -17.66 -22.15 -2.57
N PRO A 252 -18.72 -22.34 -1.80
CA PRO A 252 -20.07 -22.00 -2.22
C PRO A 252 -20.24 -20.48 -2.42
N GLY A 253 -20.96 -20.09 -3.51
CA GLY A 253 -21.29 -18.69 -3.81
C GLY A 253 -20.15 -17.89 -4.43
N THR A 254 -19.11 -18.55 -4.96
CA THR A 254 -17.92 -17.89 -5.54
C THR A 254 -17.84 -18.03 -7.07
N GLU A 255 -18.93 -18.43 -7.72
CA GLU A 255 -18.99 -18.65 -9.18
C GLU A 255 -18.64 -17.39 -9.99
N GLY A 256 -18.66 -16.23 -9.34
CA GLY A 256 -18.33 -14.95 -9.95
C GLY A 256 -17.01 -14.35 -9.45
N TRP A 257 -16.19 -15.10 -8.78
CA TRP A 257 -14.88 -14.61 -8.33
C TRP A 257 -13.95 -14.39 -9.53
N PRO A 258 -13.06 -13.38 -9.45
CA PRO A 258 -12.14 -13.07 -10.53
C PRO A 258 -10.96 -14.04 -10.57
N ASP A 259 -10.37 -14.21 -11.75
CA ASP A 259 -9.01 -14.69 -11.86
C ASP A 259 -8.03 -13.58 -11.52
N PHE A 260 -6.88 -13.94 -10.92
CA PHE A 260 -5.79 -13.00 -10.68
C PHE A 260 -4.73 -13.14 -11.76
N LEU A 261 -4.50 -12.06 -12.52
CA LEU A 261 -3.59 -12.02 -13.65
C LEU A 261 -2.42 -11.07 -13.37
N LYS A 262 -1.43 -11.08 -14.27
CA LYS A 262 -0.31 -10.12 -14.22
C LYS A 262 -0.80 -8.68 -14.16
N ASN A 263 -0.10 -7.87 -13.37
CA ASN A 263 -0.37 -6.43 -13.30
C ASN A 263 -0.28 -5.79 -14.67
N SER A 264 -1.11 -4.78 -14.93
CA SER A 264 -1.08 -4.01 -16.18
C SER A 264 0.25 -3.27 -16.40
N SER A 265 0.97 -2.99 -15.31
CA SER A 265 2.32 -2.39 -15.35
C SER A 265 3.42 -3.35 -15.81
N GLU A 266 3.10 -4.65 -15.94
CA GLU A 266 4.04 -5.72 -16.32
C GLU A 266 5.20 -5.90 -15.34
N LYS A 267 5.10 -5.32 -14.15
CA LYS A 267 6.10 -5.41 -13.08
C LYS A 267 5.51 -5.82 -11.74
N PHE A 268 6.38 -6.17 -10.80
CA PHE A 268 6.00 -6.30 -9.39
C PHE A 268 5.71 -4.91 -8.82
N GLU A 269 4.50 -4.72 -8.34
CA GLU A 269 4.10 -3.48 -7.68
C GLU A 269 4.40 -3.55 -6.18
N ALA A 270 5.13 -2.56 -5.68
CA ALA A 270 5.44 -2.37 -4.27
C ALA A 270 5.18 -0.90 -3.90
N ARG A 271 3.95 -0.60 -3.51
CA ARG A 271 3.53 0.78 -3.23
C ARG A 271 2.42 0.88 -2.21
N LEU A 272 2.27 2.06 -1.63
CA LEU A 272 1.14 2.41 -0.77
C LEU A 272 0.07 3.08 -1.63
N VAL A 273 -1.14 2.52 -1.61
CA VAL A 273 -2.32 3.02 -2.32
C VAL A 273 -3.47 3.23 -1.36
N GLN A 274 -4.56 3.81 -1.83
CA GLN A 274 -5.78 3.94 -1.05
C GLN A 274 -6.88 3.05 -1.62
N VAL A 275 -7.61 2.41 -0.72
CA VAL A 275 -8.83 1.69 -1.07
C VAL A 275 -10.01 2.22 -0.27
N LYS A 276 -11.16 2.24 -0.91
CA LYS A 276 -12.45 2.48 -0.26
C LYS A 276 -13.07 1.14 0.12
N VAL A 277 -13.53 1.03 1.34
CA VAL A 277 -14.32 -0.11 1.79
C VAL A 277 -15.75 0.05 1.31
N ASN A 278 -16.23 -0.92 0.52
CA ASN A 278 -17.59 -0.96 0.00
C ASN A 278 -18.53 -1.66 0.99
N ASP A 279 -19.82 -1.40 0.84
CA ASP A 279 -20.82 -2.20 1.54
C ASP A 279 -20.82 -3.62 0.97
N SER A 280 -20.62 -4.61 1.85
CA SER A 280 -20.46 -5.99 1.45
C SER A 280 -20.82 -6.95 2.59
N PRO A 281 -21.12 -8.23 2.30
CA PRO A 281 -21.40 -9.23 3.32
C PRO A 281 -20.17 -9.69 4.11
N SER A 282 -18.97 -9.18 3.80
CA SER A 282 -17.72 -9.58 4.45
C SER A 282 -17.75 -9.29 5.95
N ILE A 283 -17.51 -10.33 6.75
CA ILE A 283 -17.42 -10.19 8.21
C ILE A 283 -16.23 -9.36 8.65
N PHE A 284 -15.14 -9.35 7.86
CA PHE A 284 -13.90 -8.61 8.17
C PHE A 284 -14.04 -7.09 8.02
N PHE A 285 -14.96 -6.62 7.17
CA PHE A 285 -15.17 -5.20 6.90
C PHE A 285 -16.49 -4.67 7.45
N LYS A 286 -17.15 -5.45 8.30
CA LYS A 286 -18.41 -5.05 8.92
C LYS A 286 -18.27 -3.74 9.71
N GLY A 287 -19.09 -2.76 9.36
CA GLY A 287 -19.08 -1.42 10.00
C GLY A 287 -18.00 -0.47 9.48
N MET A 288 -17.23 -0.86 8.45
CA MET A 288 -16.17 -0.04 7.86
C MET A 288 -16.56 0.61 6.52
N ALA A 289 -17.74 0.29 5.98
CA ALA A 289 -18.20 0.79 4.67
C ALA A 289 -18.10 2.31 4.56
N GLY A 290 -17.57 2.81 3.43
CA GLY A 290 -17.32 4.22 3.17
C GLY A 290 -15.99 4.76 3.73
N SER A 291 -15.24 3.97 4.51
CA SER A 291 -13.87 4.34 4.91
C SER A 291 -12.92 4.28 3.71
N VAL A 292 -11.98 5.22 3.68
CA VAL A 292 -10.83 5.21 2.77
C VAL A 292 -9.59 4.94 3.61
N ILE A 293 -8.90 3.84 3.32
CA ILE A 293 -7.75 3.38 4.10
C ILE A 293 -6.52 3.20 3.18
N PRO A 294 -5.33 3.57 3.65
CA PRO A 294 -4.10 3.26 2.94
C PRO A 294 -3.76 1.78 3.12
N VAL A 295 -3.38 1.11 2.03
CA VAL A 295 -2.95 -0.29 2.05
C VAL A 295 -1.66 -0.48 1.26
N PRO A 296 -0.72 -1.29 1.75
CA PRO A 296 0.45 -1.66 0.97
C PRO A 296 0.05 -2.70 -0.08
N VAL A 297 0.49 -2.48 -1.30
CA VAL A 297 0.42 -3.45 -2.40
C VAL A 297 1.80 -4.05 -2.60
N ALA A 298 1.89 -5.38 -2.72
CA ALA A 298 3.13 -6.11 -2.92
C ALA A 298 2.84 -7.40 -3.73
N HIS A 299 2.72 -7.30 -5.04
CA HIS A 299 2.40 -8.44 -5.90
C HIS A 299 2.77 -8.20 -7.38
N GLY A 300 3.01 -9.29 -8.12
CA GLY A 300 3.19 -9.28 -9.58
C GLY A 300 1.93 -9.66 -10.36
N GLU A 301 1.03 -10.42 -9.74
CA GLU A 301 -0.20 -10.96 -10.32
C GLU A 301 -1.43 -10.59 -9.46
N GLY A 302 -1.69 -9.31 -9.32
CA GLY A 302 -2.78 -8.79 -8.47
C GLY A 302 -3.98 -8.26 -9.23
N ARG A 303 -3.98 -8.32 -10.57
CA ARG A 303 -5.08 -7.81 -11.37
C ARG A 303 -6.28 -8.75 -11.31
N ALA A 304 -7.30 -8.35 -10.57
CA ALA A 304 -8.58 -9.05 -10.58
C ALA A 304 -9.24 -8.88 -11.96
N SER A 305 -9.46 -9.99 -12.66
CA SER A 305 -10.07 -10.05 -13.99
C SER A 305 -11.36 -10.83 -13.91
N PHE A 306 -12.46 -10.18 -14.24
CA PHE A 306 -13.78 -10.80 -14.26
C PHE A 306 -14.15 -11.21 -15.69
N THR A 307 -14.81 -12.35 -15.85
CA THR A 307 -15.44 -12.72 -17.12
C THR A 307 -16.71 -11.89 -17.35
N ASP A 308 -17.15 -11.75 -18.61
CA ASP A 308 -18.38 -10.99 -18.95
C ASP A 308 -19.61 -11.48 -18.19
N GLU A 309 -19.71 -12.79 -17.92
CA GLU A 309 -20.79 -13.38 -17.11
C GLU A 309 -20.69 -12.97 -15.63
N ASN A 310 -19.49 -12.72 -15.15
CA ASN A 310 -19.16 -12.45 -13.75
C ASN A 310 -19.11 -10.95 -13.41
N ILE A 311 -19.16 -10.06 -14.39
CA ILE A 311 -19.19 -8.60 -14.17
C ILE A 311 -20.35 -8.18 -13.26
N LYS A 312 -21.47 -8.91 -13.27
CA LYS A 312 -22.59 -8.66 -12.34
C LYS A 312 -22.21 -8.86 -10.87
N ASN A 313 -21.23 -9.71 -10.60
CA ASN A 313 -20.73 -10.00 -9.24
C ASN A 313 -19.68 -8.99 -8.75
N LYS A 314 -19.19 -8.11 -9.61
CA LYS A 314 -18.38 -6.95 -9.22
C LYS A 314 -19.06 -6.11 -8.12
N LYS A 315 -20.39 -6.15 -8.03
CA LYS A 315 -21.15 -5.51 -6.94
C LYS A 315 -20.81 -6.05 -5.55
N ASN A 316 -20.20 -7.24 -5.46
CA ASN A 316 -19.75 -7.84 -4.20
C ASN A 316 -18.30 -7.52 -3.86
N SER A 317 -17.62 -6.66 -4.65
CA SER A 317 -16.26 -6.23 -4.34
C SER A 317 -16.25 -5.49 -3.01
N THR A 318 -15.49 -6.02 -2.05
CA THR A 318 -15.40 -5.49 -0.69
C THR A 318 -14.60 -4.19 -0.64
N ILE A 319 -13.63 -4.04 -1.53
CA ILE A 319 -12.75 -2.87 -1.62
C ILE A 319 -12.60 -2.43 -3.07
N SER A 320 -12.44 -1.13 -3.28
CA SER A 320 -12.13 -0.54 -4.60
C SER A 320 -10.96 0.41 -4.48
N TYR A 321 -10.06 0.44 -5.47
CA TYR A 321 -9.02 1.45 -5.54
C TYR A 321 -9.61 2.84 -5.71
N VAL A 322 -9.03 3.82 -5.04
CA VAL A 322 -9.47 5.21 -5.13
C VAL A 322 -8.29 6.16 -5.37
N ASN A 323 -8.59 7.27 -6.04
CA ASN A 323 -7.63 8.35 -6.23
C ASN A 323 -7.45 9.18 -4.92
N ASP A 324 -6.61 10.20 -4.98
CA ASP A 324 -6.31 11.16 -3.89
C ASP A 324 -7.55 11.89 -3.32
N ARG A 325 -8.68 11.87 -4.04
CA ARG A 325 -9.96 12.48 -3.64
C ARG A 325 -10.99 11.47 -3.15
N GLY A 326 -10.58 10.21 -2.99
CA GLY A 326 -11.45 9.12 -2.53
C GLY A 326 -12.49 8.64 -3.56
N LYS A 327 -12.31 8.98 -4.84
CA LYS A 327 -13.13 8.49 -5.95
C LYS A 327 -12.53 7.22 -6.52
N GLU A 328 -13.37 6.23 -6.80
CA GLU A 328 -12.97 5.01 -7.50
C GLU A 328 -12.27 5.32 -8.81
N THR A 329 -11.21 4.56 -9.12
CA THR A 329 -10.36 4.84 -10.27
C THR A 329 -9.74 3.57 -10.85
N ASP A 330 -9.66 3.55 -12.18
CA ASP A 330 -8.95 2.55 -12.94
C ASP A 330 -7.55 3.03 -13.37
N LEU A 331 -7.21 4.29 -13.01
CA LEU A 331 -5.97 4.92 -13.45
C LEU A 331 -4.78 4.47 -12.61
N TYR A 332 -3.73 4.05 -13.28
CA TYR A 332 -2.41 3.83 -12.68
C TYR A 332 -1.80 5.19 -12.27
N PRO A 333 -1.06 5.29 -11.17
CA PRO A 333 -0.70 4.26 -10.21
C PRO A 333 -1.65 4.13 -9.01
N ALA A 334 -2.73 4.89 -8.96
CA ALA A 334 -3.72 4.78 -7.87
C ALA A 334 -4.44 3.42 -7.89
N ASN A 335 -4.68 2.86 -9.08
CA ASN A 335 -5.00 1.45 -9.31
C ASN A 335 -3.74 0.76 -9.87
N PRO A 336 -2.93 0.12 -9.02
CA PRO A 336 -1.57 -0.29 -9.39
C PRO A 336 -1.52 -1.56 -10.26
N ASN A 337 -2.58 -2.34 -10.26
CA ASN A 337 -2.60 -3.62 -10.97
C ASN A 337 -3.55 -3.67 -12.18
N GLY A 338 -4.39 -2.67 -12.34
CA GLY A 338 -5.39 -2.61 -13.42
C GLY A 338 -6.61 -3.49 -13.17
N SER A 339 -6.95 -3.77 -11.89
CA SER A 339 -8.23 -4.41 -11.53
C SER A 339 -9.39 -3.51 -11.91
N THR A 340 -10.45 -4.09 -12.46
CA THR A 340 -11.63 -3.35 -12.97
C THR A 340 -12.81 -3.45 -12.01
#